data_e6acaadba0e59df7010bdaa1e9c5a4d8
#
_entry.id   e6acaadba0e59df7010bdaa1e9c5a4d8
#
_cell.length_a   1.000
_cell.length_b   1.000
_cell.length_c   1.000
_cell.angle_alpha   90.00
_cell.angle_beta   90.00
_cell.angle_gamma   90.00
#
_symmetry.space_group_name_H-M   'P 1'
#
loop_
_entity.id
_entity.type
_entity.pdbx_description
1 polymer ?
#
loop_
_entity_poly.entity_id
_entity_poly.type
_entity_poly.pdbx_seq_one_letter_code
_entity_poly.pdbx_strand_id
1 'polypeptide(L)'
;MDQNNSEVCAFVHYGYTPFSRVQCIKRLLFIWATAWIPYAMSGHRIAAGAVMLLCISAVTGLFLRLIRHHPTEIASRFLYDAVTYTYHALVCNVLSYQVLRRAAGARWPVQLVLLLILLLGIAGMALAVRRSIRCGRYSSASADGPVSMALPVIGGTVGLFAAKLLLPAADQTLLPFLLSAILLLFSLGLGIGSLNFVKWMFVRKNRAMF
;
A
#
# COMPACT_ATOMS: atom_id res chain seq x y z
N MET A 1 -26.25 -10.25 19.32
CA MET A 1 -25.03 -10.03 18.54
C MET A 1 -24.16 -9.09 19.36
N ASP A 2 -22.99 -9.52 19.81
CA ASP A 2 -22.15 -8.69 20.69
C ASP A 2 -21.75 -7.40 19.95
N GLN A 3 -21.80 -6.28 20.64
CA GLN A 3 -21.46 -4.94 20.09
C GLN A 3 -20.11 -4.96 19.36
N ASN A 4 -19.16 -5.75 19.85
CA ASN A 4 -17.84 -5.91 19.22
C ASN A 4 -17.93 -6.61 17.83
N ASN A 5 -18.88 -7.51 17.61
CA ASN A 5 -19.08 -8.18 16.33
C ASN A 5 -19.69 -7.24 15.27
N SER A 6 -20.58 -6.33 15.69
CA SER A 6 -21.18 -5.34 14.78
C SER A 6 -20.13 -4.32 14.30
N GLU A 7 -19.24 -3.89 15.17
CA GLU A 7 -18.14 -2.98 14.82
C GLU A 7 -17.12 -3.63 13.87
N VAL A 8 -16.80 -4.91 14.08
CA VAL A 8 -15.91 -5.66 13.18
C VAL A 8 -16.55 -5.80 11.80
N CYS A 9 -17.86 -6.09 11.72
CA CYS A 9 -18.59 -6.13 10.45
C CYS A 9 -18.56 -4.75 9.76
N ALA A 10 -18.84 -3.69 10.50
CA ALA A 10 -18.80 -2.32 9.96
C ALA A 10 -17.38 -1.96 9.45
N PHE A 11 -16.32 -2.32 10.19
CA PHE A 11 -14.95 -2.13 9.74
C PHE A 11 -14.62 -2.90 8.46
N VAL A 12 -15.06 -4.16 8.35
CA VAL A 12 -14.80 -4.98 7.15
C VAL A 12 -15.48 -4.35 5.93
N HIS A 13 -16.73 -3.92 6.07
CA HIS A 13 -17.48 -3.29 4.99
C HIS A 13 -17.05 -1.86 4.69
N TYR A 14 -16.36 -1.21 5.64
CA TYR A 14 -15.89 0.16 5.46
C TYR A 14 -14.90 0.27 4.28
N GLY A 15 -15.25 1.09 3.29
CA GLY A 15 -14.45 1.26 2.06
C GLY A 15 -14.41 0.02 1.15
N TYR A 16 -15.31 -0.96 1.37
CA TYR A 16 -15.43 -2.09 0.46
C TYR A 16 -15.99 -1.63 -0.89
N THR A 17 -15.24 -1.87 -1.94
CA THR A 17 -15.69 -1.67 -3.32
C THR A 17 -15.98 -3.03 -3.96
N PRO A 18 -17.08 -3.16 -4.73
CA PRO A 18 -17.39 -4.40 -5.42
C PRO A 18 -16.23 -4.87 -6.31
N PHE A 19 -16.13 -6.17 -6.49
CA PHE A 19 -15.12 -6.75 -7.35
C PHE A 19 -15.31 -6.31 -8.80
N SER A 20 -14.29 -5.73 -9.39
CA SER A 20 -14.23 -5.40 -10.82
C SER A 20 -13.03 -6.07 -11.46
N ARG A 21 -13.27 -6.99 -12.39
CA ARG A 21 -12.20 -7.66 -13.16
C ARG A 21 -11.31 -6.66 -13.88
N VAL A 22 -11.91 -5.62 -14.45
CA VAL A 22 -11.18 -4.56 -15.18
C VAL A 22 -10.23 -3.82 -14.26
N GLN A 23 -10.67 -3.46 -13.04
CA GLN A 23 -9.79 -2.79 -12.07
C GLN A 23 -8.63 -3.70 -11.63
N CYS A 24 -8.88 -4.98 -11.43
CA CYS A 24 -7.84 -5.94 -11.06
C CYS A 24 -6.80 -6.10 -12.19
N ILE A 25 -7.25 -6.17 -13.45
CA ILE A 25 -6.35 -6.23 -14.62
C ILE A 25 -5.52 -4.94 -14.71
N LYS A 26 -6.13 -3.77 -14.58
CA LYS A 26 -5.41 -2.49 -14.58
C LYS A 26 -4.35 -2.44 -13.50
N ARG A 27 -4.67 -2.89 -12.28
CA ARG A 27 -3.70 -2.97 -11.17
C ARG A 27 -2.57 -3.93 -11.46
N LEU A 28 -2.86 -5.12 -12.03
CA LEU A 28 -1.84 -6.08 -12.41
C LEU A 28 -0.88 -5.52 -13.45
N LEU A 29 -1.42 -4.89 -14.50
CA LEU A 29 -0.60 -4.23 -15.53
C LEU A 29 0.26 -3.12 -14.95
N PHE A 30 -0.28 -2.34 -14.01
CA PHE A 30 0.47 -1.31 -13.31
C PHE A 30 1.61 -1.90 -12.47
N ILE A 31 1.39 -3.03 -11.78
CA ILE A 31 2.44 -3.75 -11.04
C ILE A 31 3.54 -4.20 -11.99
N TRP A 32 3.17 -4.79 -13.12
CA TRP A 32 4.16 -5.21 -14.13
C TRP A 32 4.98 -4.03 -14.66
N ALA A 33 4.32 -2.93 -14.99
CA ALA A 33 5.00 -1.74 -15.46
C ALA A 33 5.95 -1.14 -14.40
N THR A 34 5.49 -1.03 -13.15
CA THR A 34 6.28 -0.41 -12.07
C THR A 34 7.41 -1.30 -11.55
N ALA A 35 7.33 -2.61 -11.70
CA ALA A 35 8.37 -3.54 -11.25
C ALA A 35 9.72 -3.32 -11.97
N TRP A 36 9.70 -2.88 -13.22
CA TRP A 36 10.91 -2.62 -13.98
C TRP A 36 11.72 -1.43 -13.47
N ILE A 37 11.08 -0.47 -12.81
CA ILE A 37 11.74 0.77 -12.34
C ILE A 37 12.81 0.47 -11.28
N PRO A 38 12.53 -0.25 -10.17
CA PRO A 38 13.57 -0.61 -9.20
C PRO A 38 14.70 -1.45 -9.80
N TYR A 39 14.35 -2.35 -10.74
CA TYR A 39 15.33 -3.18 -11.42
C TYR A 39 16.29 -2.32 -12.28
N ALA A 40 15.77 -1.44 -13.13
CA ALA A 40 16.56 -0.53 -13.93
C ALA A 40 17.44 0.39 -13.05
N MET A 41 16.88 0.90 -11.96
CA MET A 41 17.63 1.71 -11.00
C MET A 41 18.68 0.92 -10.21
N SER A 42 18.58 -0.39 -10.09
CA SER A 42 19.59 -1.23 -9.44
C SER A 42 20.84 -1.46 -10.30
N GLY A 43 20.85 -1.01 -11.54
CA GLY A 43 21.91 -1.28 -12.51
C GLY A 43 21.85 -2.71 -13.07
N HIS A 44 20.64 -3.25 -13.27
CA HIS A 44 20.35 -4.56 -13.83
C HIS A 44 21.01 -5.74 -13.07
N ARG A 45 21.13 -5.63 -11.75
CA ARG A 45 21.70 -6.70 -10.93
C ARG A 45 20.80 -7.94 -10.95
N ILE A 46 21.39 -9.12 -11.20
CA ILE A 46 20.67 -10.40 -11.29
C ILE A 46 19.82 -10.67 -10.04
N ALA A 47 20.34 -10.39 -8.84
CA ALA A 47 19.57 -10.55 -7.60
C ALA A 47 18.32 -9.68 -7.55
N ALA A 48 18.42 -8.42 -8.00
CA ALA A 48 17.26 -7.52 -8.07
C ALA A 48 16.22 -8.01 -9.10
N GLY A 49 16.68 -8.54 -10.23
CA GLY A 49 15.82 -9.17 -11.25
C GLY A 49 15.10 -10.40 -10.72
N ALA A 50 15.78 -11.27 -9.99
CA ALA A 50 15.19 -12.47 -9.39
C ALA A 50 14.10 -12.11 -8.36
N VAL A 51 14.37 -11.14 -7.47
CA VAL A 51 13.38 -10.66 -6.49
C VAL A 51 12.17 -10.04 -7.21
N MET A 52 12.40 -9.24 -8.22
CA MET A 52 11.33 -8.65 -9.04
C MET A 52 10.45 -9.74 -9.66
N LEU A 53 11.04 -10.74 -10.31
CA LEU A 53 10.29 -11.84 -10.93
C LEU A 53 9.48 -12.64 -9.91
N LEU A 54 10.04 -12.92 -8.73
CA LEU A 54 9.32 -13.56 -7.63
C LEU A 54 8.10 -12.76 -7.19
N CYS A 55 8.26 -11.45 -7.00
CA CYS A 55 7.15 -10.58 -6.59
C CYS A 55 6.05 -10.53 -7.66
N ILE A 56 6.43 -10.36 -8.93
CA ILE A 56 5.48 -10.35 -10.05
C ILE A 56 4.74 -11.69 -10.15
N SER A 57 5.46 -12.81 -10.05
CA SER A 57 4.88 -14.15 -10.12
C SER A 57 3.90 -14.40 -8.99
N ALA A 58 4.24 -14.00 -7.75
CA ALA A 58 3.37 -14.14 -6.60
C ALA A 58 2.07 -13.34 -6.75
N VAL A 59 2.16 -12.06 -7.15
CA VAL A 59 0.99 -11.20 -7.36
C VAL A 59 0.13 -11.71 -8.52
N THR A 60 0.76 -12.16 -9.62
CA THR A 60 0.05 -12.75 -10.76
C THR A 60 -0.65 -14.04 -10.38
N GLY A 61 0.00 -14.90 -9.60
CA GLY A 61 -0.59 -16.13 -9.09
C GLY A 61 -1.82 -15.88 -8.21
N LEU A 62 -1.74 -14.91 -7.30
CA LEU A 62 -2.90 -14.49 -6.49
C LEU A 62 -4.04 -13.92 -7.33
N PHE A 63 -3.72 -13.14 -8.35
CA PHE A 63 -4.71 -12.60 -9.28
C PHE A 63 -5.41 -13.71 -10.08
N LEU A 64 -4.66 -14.65 -10.62
CA LEU A 64 -5.22 -15.79 -11.36
C LEU A 64 -6.11 -16.66 -10.45
N ARG A 65 -5.67 -16.89 -9.21
CA ARG A 65 -6.45 -17.61 -8.22
C ARG A 65 -7.76 -16.88 -7.91
N LEU A 66 -7.72 -15.57 -7.72
CA LEU A 66 -8.90 -14.74 -7.44
C LEU A 66 -9.94 -14.84 -8.57
N ILE A 67 -9.48 -14.76 -9.83
CA ILE A 67 -10.39 -14.82 -11.00
C ILE A 67 -10.96 -16.22 -11.21
N ARG A 68 -10.13 -17.27 -11.05
CA ARG A 68 -10.56 -18.64 -11.34
C ARG A 68 -11.50 -19.22 -10.29
N HIS A 69 -11.21 -19.00 -9.02
CA HIS A 69 -11.83 -19.78 -7.97
C HIS A 69 -12.82 -19.00 -7.09
N HIS A 70 -12.59 -17.70 -6.89
CA HIS A 70 -13.32 -16.96 -5.87
C HIS A 70 -13.58 -15.49 -6.24
N PRO A 71 -14.22 -15.19 -7.40
CA PRO A 71 -14.46 -13.80 -7.80
C PRO A 71 -15.41 -13.06 -6.85
N THR A 72 -16.26 -13.79 -6.09
CA THR A 72 -17.25 -13.24 -5.16
C THR A 72 -16.79 -13.34 -3.69
N GLU A 73 -15.70 -14.03 -3.41
CA GLU A 73 -15.23 -14.21 -2.04
C GLU A 73 -14.54 -12.95 -1.52
N ILE A 74 -15.15 -12.30 -0.53
CA ILE A 74 -14.66 -11.07 0.11
C ILE A 74 -13.23 -11.26 0.67
N ALA A 75 -12.95 -12.41 1.29
CA ALA A 75 -11.63 -12.71 1.85
C ALA A 75 -10.53 -12.70 0.78
N SER A 76 -10.75 -13.34 -0.36
CA SER A 76 -9.78 -13.40 -1.46
C SER A 76 -9.51 -12.02 -2.03
N ARG A 77 -10.52 -11.15 -2.05
CA ARG A 77 -10.39 -9.76 -2.48
C ARG A 77 -9.49 -8.97 -1.53
N PHE A 78 -9.73 -9.04 -0.23
CA PHE A 78 -8.90 -8.33 0.74
C PHE A 78 -7.45 -8.80 0.71
N LEU A 79 -7.20 -10.09 0.53
CA LEU A 79 -5.85 -10.62 0.37
C LEU A 79 -5.15 -10.03 -0.86
N TYR A 80 -5.83 -10.01 -2.00
CA TYR A 80 -5.29 -9.43 -3.24
C TYR A 80 -4.96 -7.95 -3.08
N ASP A 81 -5.90 -7.16 -2.51
CA ASP A 81 -5.69 -5.75 -2.27
C ASP A 81 -4.52 -5.51 -1.29
N ALA A 82 -4.46 -6.27 -0.19
CA ALA A 82 -3.39 -6.18 0.79
C ALA A 82 -2.00 -6.43 0.17
N VAL A 83 -1.85 -7.52 -0.60
CA VAL A 83 -0.58 -7.86 -1.26
C VAL A 83 -0.21 -6.80 -2.29
N THR A 84 -1.17 -6.31 -3.07
CA THR A 84 -0.94 -5.28 -4.08
C THR A 84 -0.45 -3.97 -3.47
N TYR A 85 -1.10 -3.50 -2.41
CA TYR A 85 -0.70 -2.28 -1.72
C TYR A 85 0.65 -2.42 -1.02
N THR A 86 0.90 -3.58 -0.36
CA THR A 86 2.19 -3.85 0.27
C THR A 86 3.32 -3.86 -0.75
N TYR A 87 3.10 -4.49 -1.91
CA TYR A 87 4.06 -4.47 -3.00
C TYR A 87 4.42 -3.04 -3.43
N HIS A 88 3.42 -2.19 -3.69
CA HIS A 88 3.68 -0.81 -4.10
C HIS A 88 4.37 0.02 -2.99
N ALA A 89 3.99 -0.20 -1.73
CA ALA A 89 4.65 0.44 -0.60
C ALA A 89 6.14 0.08 -0.55
N LEU A 90 6.48 -1.20 -0.72
CA LEU A 90 7.87 -1.67 -0.77
C LEU A 90 8.62 -1.13 -1.98
N VAL A 91 7.99 -1.08 -3.16
CA VAL A 91 8.61 -0.47 -4.36
C VAL A 91 8.95 0.99 -4.11
N CYS A 92 8.03 1.79 -3.59
CA CYS A 92 8.30 3.20 -3.25
C CYS A 92 9.40 3.35 -2.20
N ASN A 93 9.45 2.47 -1.19
CA ASN A 93 10.50 2.45 -0.17
C ASN A 93 11.88 2.14 -0.77
N VAL A 94 11.97 1.14 -1.64
CA VAL A 94 13.21 0.80 -2.34
C VAL A 94 13.65 1.92 -3.28
N LEU A 95 12.73 2.54 -4.01
CA LEU A 95 13.02 3.68 -4.88
C LEU A 95 13.55 4.88 -4.09
N SER A 96 12.95 5.20 -2.94
CA SER A 96 13.42 6.22 -2.02
C SER A 96 14.89 6.00 -1.64
N TYR A 97 15.26 4.78 -1.26
CA TYR A 97 16.64 4.42 -0.97
C TYR A 97 17.55 4.53 -2.20
N GLN A 98 17.12 4.06 -3.36
CA GLN A 98 17.95 4.08 -4.57
C GLN A 98 18.25 5.51 -5.03
N VAL A 99 17.31 6.44 -4.85
CA VAL A 99 17.52 7.87 -5.09
C VAL A 99 18.61 8.40 -4.16
N LEU A 100 18.52 8.15 -2.84
CA LEU A 100 19.54 8.57 -1.87
C LEU A 100 20.90 7.92 -2.12
N ARG A 101 20.91 6.66 -2.51
CA ARG A 101 22.15 5.95 -2.82
C ARG A 101 22.89 6.56 -3.99
N ARG A 102 22.17 6.92 -5.07
CA ARG A 102 22.79 7.50 -6.27
C ARG A 102 23.24 8.93 -6.05
N ALA A 103 22.45 9.73 -5.35
CA ALA A 103 22.72 11.16 -5.20
C ALA A 103 23.64 11.48 -4.02
N ALA A 104 23.49 10.76 -2.89
CA ALA A 104 24.23 11.05 -1.64
C ALA A 104 25.12 9.88 -1.17
N GLY A 105 25.31 8.84 -1.98
CA GLY A 105 26.13 7.70 -1.61
C GLY A 105 25.58 6.91 -0.42
N ALA A 106 24.26 6.95 -0.17
CA ALA A 106 23.65 6.29 0.98
C ALA A 106 24.00 4.78 1.03
N ARG A 107 24.43 4.35 2.20
CA ARG A 107 24.80 2.94 2.44
C ARG A 107 23.58 2.11 2.82
N TRP A 108 23.69 0.79 2.74
CA TRP A 108 22.61 -0.16 3.04
C TRP A 108 21.88 0.03 4.40
N PRO A 109 22.54 0.53 5.52
CA PRO A 109 21.81 0.80 6.76
C PRO A 109 20.66 1.81 6.58
N VAL A 110 20.78 2.77 5.64
CA VAL A 110 19.71 3.72 5.33
C VAL A 110 18.47 3.00 4.83
N GLN A 111 18.61 1.94 4.01
CA GLN A 111 17.49 1.11 3.57
C GLN A 111 16.78 0.44 4.75
N LEU A 112 17.53 -0.04 5.75
CA LEU A 112 16.93 -0.62 6.96
C LEU A 112 16.14 0.40 7.75
N VAL A 113 16.67 1.63 7.89
CA VAL A 113 15.96 2.72 8.57
C VAL A 113 14.65 3.07 7.82
N LEU A 114 14.70 3.21 6.49
CA LEU A 114 13.49 3.48 5.69
C LEU A 114 12.45 2.36 5.81
N LEU A 115 12.91 1.10 5.81
CA LEU A 115 12.03 -0.05 6.00
C LEU A 115 11.43 -0.07 7.41
N LEU A 116 12.23 0.25 8.43
CA LEU A 116 11.75 0.35 9.81
C LEU A 116 10.68 1.43 9.95
N ILE A 117 10.88 2.60 9.35
CA ILE A 117 9.88 3.68 9.31
C ILE A 117 8.57 3.18 8.69
N LEU A 118 8.64 2.47 7.57
CA LEU A 118 7.47 1.88 6.92
C LEU A 118 6.75 0.89 7.85
N LEU A 119 7.49 -0.04 8.46
CA LEU A 119 6.93 -1.05 9.36
C LEU A 119 6.29 -0.43 10.60
N LEU A 120 6.95 0.56 11.22
CA LEU A 120 6.41 1.30 12.37
C LEU A 120 5.15 2.09 11.97
N GLY A 121 5.14 2.71 10.78
CA GLY A 121 3.97 3.37 10.24
C GLY A 121 2.77 2.41 10.09
N ILE A 122 2.98 1.25 9.47
CA ILE A 122 1.94 0.21 9.31
C ILE A 122 1.45 -0.30 10.68
N ALA A 123 2.39 -0.58 11.61
CA ALA A 123 2.04 -1.03 12.96
C ALA A 123 1.23 0.02 13.73
N GLY A 124 1.65 1.28 13.69
CA GLY A 124 0.92 2.40 14.31
C GLY A 124 -0.49 2.53 13.76
N MET A 125 -0.66 2.40 12.44
CA MET A 125 -1.99 2.41 11.81
C MET A 125 -2.84 1.20 12.21
N ALA A 126 -2.27 0.01 12.29
CA ALA A 126 -2.98 -1.19 12.76
C ALA A 126 -3.46 -1.01 14.21
N LEU A 127 -2.65 -0.42 15.07
CA LEU A 127 -3.04 -0.09 16.45
C LEU A 127 -4.14 0.97 16.49
N ALA A 128 -4.07 2.02 15.66
CA ALA A 128 -5.09 3.04 15.55
C ALA A 128 -6.44 2.46 15.09
N VAL A 129 -6.43 1.57 14.08
CA VAL A 129 -7.63 0.84 13.63
C VAL A 129 -8.20 -0.03 14.76
N ARG A 130 -7.34 -0.80 15.46
CA ARG A 130 -7.79 -1.62 16.60
C ARG A 130 -8.43 -0.79 17.70
N ARG A 131 -7.86 0.39 17.99
CA ARG A 131 -8.44 1.33 18.95
C ARG A 131 -9.79 1.88 18.46
N SER A 132 -9.89 2.24 17.18
CA SER A 132 -11.12 2.75 16.57
C SER A 132 -12.26 1.72 16.60
N ILE A 133 -11.97 0.44 16.36
CA ILE A 133 -12.94 -0.66 16.50
C ILE A 133 -13.43 -0.76 17.94
N ARG A 134 -12.52 -0.71 18.92
CA ARG A 134 -12.88 -0.79 20.35
C ARG A 134 -13.71 0.42 20.82
N CYS A 135 -13.52 1.59 20.21
CA CYS A 135 -14.26 2.81 20.52
C CYS A 135 -15.58 2.94 19.75
N GLY A 136 -15.99 1.94 18.96
CA GLY A 136 -17.26 1.96 18.23
C GLY A 136 -17.36 2.99 17.11
N ARG A 137 -16.22 3.38 16.52
CA ARG A 137 -16.20 4.46 15.53
C ARG A 137 -16.70 4.05 14.15
N TYR A 138 -16.70 2.76 13.83
CA TYR A 138 -17.09 2.30 12.49
C TYR A 138 -18.60 2.14 12.33
N SER A 139 -19.34 1.79 13.40
CA SER A 139 -20.81 1.75 13.37
C SER A 139 -21.43 3.15 13.27
N SER A 140 -20.80 4.16 13.89
CA SER A 140 -21.25 5.55 13.79
C SER A 140 -20.86 6.21 12.44
N ALA A 141 -19.75 5.78 11.84
CA ALA A 141 -19.26 6.32 10.55
C ALA A 141 -20.06 5.85 9.34
N SER A 142 -20.93 4.85 9.48
CA SER A 142 -21.78 4.37 8.39
C SER A 142 -22.77 5.41 7.86
N ALA A 143 -23.01 6.50 8.61
CA ALA A 143 -23.87 7.59 8.20
C ALA A 143 -23.20 8.60 7.23
N ASP A 144 -21.86 8.71 7.25
CA ASP A 144 -21.16 9.81 6.56
C ASP A 144 -20.38 9.39 5.30
N GLY A 145 -20.60 8.19 4.79
CA GLY A 145 -19.95 7.71 3.57
C GLY A 145 -18.46 7.40 3.74
N PRO A 146 -17.80 6.84 2.72
CA PRO A 146 -16.40 6.46 2.81
C PRO A 146 -15.55 7.70 3.11
N VAL A 147 -14.72 7.62 4.14
CA VAL A 147 -13.58 8.54 4.29
C VAL A 147 -12.87 8.53 2.95
N SER A 148 -13.08 9.59 2.25
CA SER A 148 -13.02 9.63 0.81
C SER A 148 -11.62 9.20 0.37
N MET A 149 -11.55 8.48 -0.73
CA MET A 149 -10.35 8.41 -1.56
C MET A 149 -9.76 9.81 -1.88
N ALA A 150 -10.46 10.88 -1.50
CA ALA A 150 -10.00 12.25 -1.56
C ALA A 150 -8.72 12.49 -0.75
N LEU A 151 -8.50 11.84 0.39
CA LEU A 151 -7.27 12.04 1.18
C LEU A 151 -5.99 11.63 0.43
N PRO A 152 -5.86 10.44 -0.18
CA PRO A 152 -4.70 10.12 -1.00
C PRO A 152 -4.66 10.92 -2.32
N VAL A 153 -5.80 11.27 -2.90
CA VAL A 153 -5.85 12.13 -4.10
C VAL A 153 -5.44 13.56 -3.75
N ILE A 154 -5.95 14.13 -2.66
CA ILE A 154 -5.55 15.45 -2.18
C ILE A 154 -4.08 15.45 -1.77
N GLY A 155 -3.63 14.43 -1.02
CA GLY A 155 -2.22 14.27 -0.64
C GLY A 155 -1.30 14.13 -1.85
N GLY A 156 -1.68 13.37 -2.85
CA GLY A 156 -0.95 13.23 -4.11
C GLY A 156 -0.93 14.54 -4.92
N THR A 157 -2.06 15.23 -5.02
CA THR A 157 -2.17 16.49 -5.75
C THR A 157 -1.39 17.61 -5.05
N VAL A 158 -1.53 17.73 -3.73
CA VAL A 158 -0.76 18.69 -2.92
C VAL A 158 0.73 18.36 -2.98
N GLY A 159 1.11 17.08 -2.93
CA GLY A 159 2.49 16.64 -3.06
C GLY A 159 3.09 16.98 -4.44
N LEU A 160 2.35 16.76 -5.52
CA LEU A 160 2.76 17.15 -6.88
C LEU A 160 2.85 18.66 -7.05
N PHE A 161 1.91 19.41 -6.47
CA PHE A 161 1.93 20.88 -6.53
C PHE A 161 3.09 21.46 -5.70
N ALA A 162 3.31 20.95 -4.50
CA ALA A 162 4.46 21.30 -3.67
C ALA A 162 5.79 20.94 -4.36
N ALA A 163 5.88 19.74 -4.99
CA ALA A 163 7.04 19.38 -5.78
C ALA A 163 7.26 20.35 -6.95
N LYS A 164 6.21 20.71 -7.68
CA LYS A 164 6.31 21.66 -8.81
C LYS A 164 6.74 23.07 -8.38
N LEU A 165 6.36 23.50 -7.18
CA LEU A 165 6.79 24.81 -6.64
C LEU A 165 8.21 24.76 -6.05
N LEU A 166 8.59 23.67 -5.43
CA LEU A 166 9.89 23.53 -4.75
C LEU A 166 11.01 23.10 -5.70
N LEU A 167 10.70 22.34 -6.76
CA LEU A 167 11.68 21.85 -7.74
C LEU A 167 12.49 22.96 -8.42
N PRO A 168 11.89 24.10 -8.88
CA PRO A 168 12.65 25.17 -9.51
C PRO A 168 13.51 25.98 -8.54
N ALA A 169 13.15 25.97 -7.24
CA ALA A 169 13.86 26.71 -6.19
C ALA A 169 14.87 25.83 -5.41
N ALA A 170 14.81 24.50 -5.60
CA ALA A 170 15.69 23.58 -4.91
C ALA A 170 17.05 23.52 -5.59
N ASP A 171 18.09 23.77 -4.81
CA ASP A 171 19.46 23.45 -5.21
C ASP A 171 19.55 21.98 -5.62
N GLN A 172 20.34 21.66 -6.66
CA GLN A 172 20.48 20.30 -7.21
C GLN A 172 20.84 19.26 -6.14
N THR A 173 21.44 19.69 -5.03
CA THR A 173 21.77 18.85 -3.87
C THR A 173 20.55 18.46 -3.04
N LEU A 174 19.52 19.30 -2.94
CA LEU A 174 18.31 19.05 -2.15
C LEU A 174 17.27 18.20 -2.89
N LEU A 175 17.27 18.24 -4.21
CA LEU A 175 16.28 17.58 -5.05
C LEU A 175 16.14 16.05 -4.76
N PRO A 176 17.24 15.28 -4.64
CA PRO A 176 17.15 13.86 -4.32
C PRO A 176 16.56 13.57 -2.94
N PHE A 177 16.84 14.43 -1.94
CA PHE A 177 16.28 14.28 -0.60
C PHE A 177 14.77 14.53 -0.60
N LEU A 178 14.31 15.57 -1.31
CA LEU A 178 12.88 15.85 -1.48
C LEU A 178 12.18 14.71 -2.21
N LEU A 179 12.74 14.22 -3.30
CA LEU A 179 12.18 13.09 -4.05
C LEU A 179 12.11 11.82 -3.19
N SER A 180 13.16 11.53 -2.42
CA SER A 180 13.19 10.41 -1.50
C SER A 180 12.12 10.55 -0.41
N ALA A 181 11.94 11.74 0.17
CA ALA A 181 10.91 12.00 1.17
C ALA A 181 9.50 11.82 0.59
N ILE A 182 9.25 12.31 -0.62
CA ILE A 182 7.97 12.12 -1.32
C ILE A 182 7.69 10.63 -1.54
N LEU A 183 8.66 9.87 -2.03
CA LEU A 183 8.53 8.44 -2.23
C LEU A 183 8.28 7.69 -0.93
N LEU A 184 8.90 8.12 0.18
CA LEU A 184 8.65 7.55 1.50
C LEU A 184 7.23 7.85 2.00
N LEU A 185 6.72 9.07 1.79
CA LEU A 185 5.34 9.43 2.11
C LEU A 185 4.34 8.60 1.29
N PHE A 186 4.60 8.39 -0.01
CA PHE A 186 3.81 7.48 -0.84
C PHE A 186 3.87 6.04 -0.32
N SER A 187 5.05 5.58 0.08
CA SER A 187 5.23 4.25 0.67
C SER A 187 4.37 4.08 1.93
N LEU A 188 4.36 5.07 2.83
CA LEU A 188 3.52 5.07 4.03
C LEU A 188 2.03 5.11 3.68
N GLY A 189 1.62 5.98 2.75
CA GLY A 189 0.24 6.06 2.28
C GLY A 189 -0.28 4.75 1.68
N LEU A 190 0.51 4.11 0.83
CA LEU A 190 0.20 2.79 0.27
C LEU A 190 0.26 1.69 1.33
N GLY A 191 1.12 1.82 2.33
CA GLY A 191 1.20 0.93 3.48
C GLY A 191 -0.11 0.84 4.27
N ILE A 192 -0.95 1.90 4.26
CA ILE A 192 -2.31 1.85 4.81
C ILE A 192 -3.15 0.75 4.16
N GLY A 193 -3.00 0.56 2.85
CA GLY A 193 -3.69 -0.49 2.12
C GLY A 193 -3.34 -1.90 2.58
N SER A 194 -2.18 -2.11 3.23
CA SER A 194 -1.82 -3.38 3.83
C SER A 194 -2.73 -3.77 5.01
N LEU A 195 -3.48 -2.82 5.59
CA LEU A 195 -4.50 -3.11 6.62
C LEU A 195 -5.62 -4.03 6.10
N ASN A 196 -5.76 -4.19 4.78
CA ASN A 196 -6.61 -5.23 4.20
C ASN A 196 -6.20 -6.65 4.63
N PHE A 197 -4.95 -6.88 5.09
CA PHE A 197 -4.59 -8.14 5.76
C PHE A 197 -5.37 -8.35 7.05
N VAL A 198 -5.61 -7.29 7.81
CA VAL A 198 -6.41 -7.36 9.04
C VAL A 198 -7.85 -7.71 8.69
N LYS A 199 -8.43 -7.07 7.67
CA LYS A 199 -9.78 -7.40 7.18
C LYS A 199 -9.87 -8.85 6.71
N TRP A 200 -8.90 -9.30 5.91
CA TRP A 200 -8.80 -10.68 5.46
C TRP A 200 -8.77 -11.68 6.62
N MET A 201 -7.97 -11.42 7.66
CA MET A 201 -7.91 -12.28 8.85
C MET A 201 -9.24 -12.34 9.58
N PHE A 202 -9.94 -11.20 9.74
CA PHE A 202 -11.25 -11.16 10.38
C PHE A 202 -12.30 -11.96 9.60
N VAL A 203 -12.39 -11.75 8.28
CA VAL A 203 -13.33 -12.50 7.43
C VAL A 203 -13.02 -13.99 7.46
N ARG A 204 -11.73 -14.38 7.40
CA ARG A 204 -11.34 -15.78 7.45
C ARG A 204 -11.67 -16.45 8.78
N LYS A 205 -11.49 -15.72 9.90
CA LYS A 205 -11.79 -16.23 11.25
C LYS A 205 -13.30 -16.39 11.50
N ASN A 206 -14.10 -15.51 10.91
CA ASN A 206 -15.55 -15.41 11.16
C ASN A 206 -16.37 -15.66 9.88
N ARG A 207 -16.02 -16.69 9.11
CA ARG A 207 -16.68 -17.03 7.82
C ARG A 207 -18.19 -17.15 7.88
N ALA A 208 -18.74 -17.55 9.03
CA ALA A 208 -20.19 -17.69 9.23
C ALA A 208 -20.93 -16.33 9.30
N MET A 209 -20.21 -15.21 9.43
CA MET A 209 -20.79 -13.87 9.51
C MET A 209 -20.73 -13.11 8.19
N PHE A 210 -20.00 -13.60 7.20
CA PHE A 210 -19.74 -13.01 5.89
C PHE A 210 -20.04 -13.99 4.75
#